data_9cfbb00a91dfbae4463c5a2eb41a6cf4
#
_entry.id   9cfbb00a91dfbae4463c5a2eb41a6cf4
#
_cell.length_a   1.000
_cell.length_b   1.000
_cell.length_c   1.000
_cell.angle_alpha   90.00
_cell.angle_beta   90.00
_cell.angle_gamma   90.00
#
_symmetry.space_group_name_H-M   'P 1'
#
loop_
_entity.id
_entity.type
_entity.pdbx_description
1 polymer ?
#
loop_
_entity_poly.entity_id
_entity_poly.type
_entity_poly.pdbx_seq_one_letter_code
_entity_poly.pdbx_strand_id
1 'polypeptide(L)'
;YFSKAPFVDALTKEGFDVVCRFRDDVRLQYIIEPVKTGKPGRPTTNGGPVDVKNLDMKHLTLIEQDNENVQVFTGVVKAVALKKRVKVCIVRNLENQKVKDTKIFFSTKLDEDGMNIWTIFRHRFQIEFLYRDAKQHTGLNNCQARDENKLHFHFNTSLTAVNLAKVTH
;
A
#
# COMPACT_ATOMS: atom_id res chain seq x y z
N TYR A 1 8.99 5.61 -3.98
CA TYR A 1 8.62 7.03 -3.91
C TYR A 1 7.34 7.22 -3.08
N PHE A 2 6.26 6.57 -3.42
CA PHE A 2 4.93 6.76 -2.81
C PHE A 2 4.77 6.30 -1.35
N SER A 3 5.70 5.54 -0.81
CA SER A 3 5.73 5.14 0.61
C SER A 3 6.58 6.04 1.50
N LYS A 4 6.96 7.24 1.02
CA LYS A 4 7.73 8.22 1.80
C LYS A 4 6.81 9.16 2.58
N ALA A 5 7.27 9.56 3.77
CA ALA A 5 6.48 10.42 4.67
C ALA A 5 5.94 11.70 4.01
N PRO A 6 6.71 12.50 3.24
CA PRO A 6 6.17 13.72 2.65
C PRO A 6 4.98 13.48 1.72
N PHE A 7 4.98 12.39 0.94
CA PHE A 7 3.88 12.06 0.06
C PHE A 7 2.65 11.58 0.84
N VAL A 8 2.85 10.65 1.79
CA VAL A 8 1.76 10.12 2.62
C VAL A 8 1.14 11.22 3.47
N ASP A 9 1.97 12.12 4.05
CA ASP A 9 1.49 13.22 4.87
C ASP A 9 0.70 14.26 4.06
N ALA A 10 1.13 14.57 2.85
CA ALA A 10 0.40 15.48 1.97
C ALA A 10 -1.01 14.95 1.66
N LEU A 11 -1.12 13.69 1.24
CA LEU A 11 -2.42 13.08 0.92
C LEU A 11 -3.32 12.94 2.16
N THR A 12 -2.77 12.53 3.31
CA THR A 12 -3.59 12.39 4.53
C THR A 12 -4.07 13.75 5.07
N LYS A 13 -3.35 14.85 4.83
CA LYS A 13 -3.83 16.21 5.14
C LYS A 13 -5.05 16.62 4.30
N GLU A 14 -5.10 16.18 3.06
CA GLU A 14 -6.24 16.41 2.16
C GLU A 14 -7.40 15.43 2.41
N GLY A 15 -7.32 14.58 3.43
CA GLY A 15 -8.37 13.65 3.81
C GLY A 15 -8.37 12.33 3.02
N PHE A 16 -7.32 12.04 2.26
CA PHE A 16 -7.20 10.78 1.53
C PHE A 16 -6.54 9.69 2.36
N ASP A 17 -7.07 8.48 2.26
CA ASP A 17 -6.38 7.29 2.72
C ASP A 17 -5.39 6.79 1.66
N VAL A 18 -4.24 6.31 2.12
CA VAL A 18 -3.17 5.85 1.24
C VAL A 18 -2.97 4.36 1.40
N VAL A 19 -3.15 3.62 0.30
CA VAL A 19 -2.76 2.21 0.20
C VAL A 19 -1.54 2.11 -0.69
N CYS A 20 -0.45 1.52 -0.17
CA CYS A 20 0.80 1.40 -0.91
C CYS A 20 1.61 0.17 -0.46
N ARG A 21 2.62 -0.21 -1.26
CA ARG A 21 3.60 -1.21 -0.87
C ARG A 21 4.80 -0.53 -0.21
N PHE A 22 5.26 -1.08 0.91
CA PHE A 22 6.56 -0.75 1.47
C PHE A 22 7.70 -1.38 0.66
N ARG A 23 8.87 -0.81 0.82
CA ARG A 23 10.11 -1.46 0.38
C ARG A 23 10.43 -2.62 1.33
N ASP A 24 11.21 -3.56 0.84
CA ASP A 24 11.55 -4.77 1.60
C ASP A 24 12.44 -4.50 2.83
N ASP A 25 13.13 -3.34 2.84
CA ASP A 25 13.97 -2.85 3.94
C ASP A 25 13.22 -1.96 4.96
N VAL A 26 11.89 -1.92 4.91
CA VAL A 26 11.10 -1.09 5.81
C VAL A 26 11.27 -1.51 7.27
N ARG A 27 11.43 -0.51 8.16
CA ARG A 27 11.47 -0.72 9.60
C ARG A 27 10.08 -0.54 10.18
N LEU A 28 9.52 -1.64 10.67
CA LEU A 28 8.23 -1.67 11.37
C LEU A 28 8.43 -2.05 12.83
N GLN A 29 7.55 -1.58 13.70
CA GLN A 29 7.56 -1.90 15.14
C GLN A 29 6.17 -2.35 15.56
N TYR A 30 6.13 -3.39 16.36
CA TYR A 30 4.91 -3.79 17.05
C TYR A 30 4.47 -2.69 18.03
N ILE A 31 3.18 -2.57 18.22
CA ILE A 31 2.57 -1.62 19.14
C ILE A 31 2.07 -2.42 20.35
N ILE A 32 2.48 -1.99 21.54
CA ILE A 32 1.96 -2.53 22.79
C ILE A 32 1.20 -1.44 23.55
N GLU A 33 0.25 -1.85 24.35
CA GLU A 33 -0.40 -0.93 25.28
C GLU A 33 0.60 -0.47 26.32
N PRO A 34 0.56 0.83 26.69
CA PRO A 34 1.48 1.37 27.67
C PRO A 34 1.22 0.78 29.05
N VAL A 35 2.13 0.01 29.58
CA VAL A 35 2.07 -0.52 30.95
C VAL A 35 2.73 0.47 31.91
N LYS A 36 2.00 0.89 32.94
CA LYS A 36 2.56 1.72 34.02
C LYS A 36 3.51 0.87 34.88
N THR A 37 4.79 1.08 34.75
CA THR A 37 5.82 0.31 35.48
C THR A 37 6.20 0.88 36.84
N GLY A 38 5.58 1.99 37.27
CA GLY A 38 5.94 2.69 38.51
C GLY A 38 7.31 3.43 38.46
N LYS A 39 8.06 3.32 37.37
CA LYS A 39 9.33 4.00 37.16
C LYS A 39 9.12 5.39 36.54
N PRO A 40 9.97 6.39 36.86
CA PRO A 40 9.91 7.69 36.19
C PRO A 40 10.12 7.55 34.69
N GLY A 41 9.31 8.28 33.91
CA GLY A 41 9.43 8.30 32.46
C GLY A 41 8.12 7.94 31.74
N ARG A 42 8.08 8.21 30.42
CA ARG A 42 6.93 7.86 29.59
C ARG A 42 6.87 6.34 29.39
N PRO A 43 5.73 5.68 29.65
CA PRO A 43 5.57 4.26 29.35
C PRO A 43 5.87 3.95 27.88
N THR A 44 6.59 2.85 27.64
CA THR A 44 6.90 2.42 26.29
C THR A 44 5.66 1.87 25.59
N THR A 45 5.48 2.22 24.31
CA THR A 45 4.47 1.67 23.42
C THR A 45 5.10 0.84 22.30
N ASN A 46 6.42 0.61 22.40
CA ASN A 46 7.20 -0.12 21.41
C ASN A 46 7.31 -1.59 21.83
N GLY A 47 6.69 -2.48 21.07
CA GLY A 47 6.71 -3.92 21.25
C GLY A 47 7.89 -4.63 20.58
N GLY A 48 8.86 -3.87 20.07
CA GLY A 48 10.00 -4.42 19.33
C GLY A 48 9.86 -4.37 17.82
N PRO A 49 10.91 -4.70 17.08
CA PRO A 49 10.92 -4.71 15.63
C PRO A 49 10.03 -5.85 15.09
N VAL A 50 9.38 -5.61 13.95
CA VAL A 50 8.69 -6.66 13.19
C VAL A 50 9.73 -7.41 12.36
N ASP A 51 10.00 -8.65 12.74
CA ASP A 51 10.79 -9.56 11.91
C ASP A 51 9.86 -10.24 10.90
N VAL A 52 9.99 -9.88 9.62
CA VAL A 52 9.17 -10.44 8.54
C VAL A 52 9.46 -11.93 8.28
N LYS A 53 10.56 -12.47 8.79
CA LYS A 53 10.85 -13.91 8.70
C LYS A 53 10.17 -14.69 9.83
N ASN A 54 10.06 -14.07 11.01
CA ASN A 54 9.45 -14.66 12.20
C ASN A 54 8.38 -13.71 12.76
N LEU A 55 7.19 -13.76 12.18
CA LEU A 55 6.08 -12.90 12.61
C LEU A 55 5.54 -13.30 13.97
N ASP A 56 5.34 -12.32 14.85
CA ASP A 56 4.73 -12.56 16.16
C ASP A 56 3.19 -12.52 16.05
N MET A 57 2.59 -13.71 16.21
CA MET A 57 1.14 -13.90 16.13
C MET A 57 0.35 -13.28 17.29
N LYS A 58 1.03 -12.71 18.31
CA LYS A 58 0.37 -11.90 19.34
C LYS A 58 -0.11 -10.55 18.81
N HIS A 59 0.56 -10.04 17.77
CA HIS A 59 0.33 -8.72 17.21
C HIS A 59 -0.22 -8.73 15.79
N LEU A 60 -0.12 -9.88 15.12
CA LEU A 60 -0.58 -10.08 13.75
C LEU A 60 -1.53 -11.28 13.69
N THR A 61 -2.53 -11.18 12.85
CA THR A 61 -3.51 -12.24 12.63
C THR A 61 -3.31 -12.82 11.23
N LEU A 62 -3.27 -14.13 11.11
CA LEU A 62 -3.37 -14.82 9.84
C LEU A 62 -4.82 -14.72 9.36
N ILE A 63 -5.06 -14.12 8.20
CA ILE A 63 -6.40 -13.89 7.64
C ILE A 63 -6.71 -14.82 6.48
N GLU A 64 -5.70 -15.24 5.73
CA GLU A 64 -5.86 -16.16 4.63
C GLU A 64 -4.62 -17.01 4.43
N GLN A 65 -4.85 -18.29 4.11
CA GLN A 65 -3.83 -19.21 3.65
C GLN A 65 -4.38 -19.92 2.41
N ASP A 66 -3.89 -19.50 1.24
CA ASP A 66 -4.26 -20.11 -0.03
C ASP A 66 -3.27 -21.22 -0.39
N ASN A 67 -3.80 -22.45 -0.52
CA ASN A 67 -3.10 -23.63 -1.08
C ASN A 67 -1.65 -23.80 -0.59
N GLU A 68 -1.38 -23.86 0.69
CA GLU A 68 -0.03 -24.05 1.28
C GLU A 68 1.08 -23.09 0.79
N ASN A 69 0.81 -22.31 -0.26
CA ASN A 69 1.81 -21.48 -0.93
C ASN A 69 1.74 -19.97 -0.61
N VAL A 70 0.61 -19.50 -0.10
CA VAL A 70 0.44 -18.09 0.24
C VAL A 70 -0.15 -17.95 1.64
N GLN A 71 0.50 -17.13 2.46
CA GLN A 71 0.02 -16.74 3.79
C GLN A 71 -0.17 -15.23 3.83
N VAL A 72 -1.30 -14.78 4.34
CA VAL A 72 -1.63 -13.36 4.46
C VAL A 72 -1.89 -13.02 5.92
N PHE A 73 -1.10 -12.07 6.44
CA PHE A 73 -1.20 -11.59 7.81
C PHE A 73 -1.61 -10.13 7.83
N THR A 74 -2.37 -9.75 8.84
CA THR A 74 -2.78 -8.36 9.06
C THR A 74 -2.57 -7.94 10.50
N GLY A 75 -2.39 -6.65 10.70
CA GLY A 75 -2.29 -6.04 12.03
C GLY A 75 -1.99 -4.55 11.95
N VAL A 76 -1.98 -3.90 13.10
CA VAL A 76 -1.59 -2.49 13.19
C VAL A 76 -0.18 -2.40 13.74
N VAL A 77 0.69 -1.73 13.02
CA VAL A 77 2.10 -1.55 13.38
C VAL A 77 2.50 -0.08 13.25
N LYS A 78 3.63 0.29 13.85
CA LYS A 78 4.23 1.59 13.64
C LYS A 78 5.25 1.52 12.52
N ALA A 79 5.05 2.30 11.47
CA ALA A 79 6.04 2.51 10.42
C ALA A 79 7.03 3.59 10.88
N VAL A 80 8.30 3.21 11.12
CA VAL A 80 9.31 4.13 11.69
C VAL A 80 9.56 5.31 10.77
N ALA A 81 9.71 5.07 9.47
CA ALA A 81 9.95 6.11 8.48
C ALA A 81 8.78 7.08 8.30
N LEU A 82 7.55 6.60 8.47
CA LEU A 82 6.34 7.44 8.40
C LEU A 82 6.02 8.12 9.74
N LYS A 83 6.62 7.66 10.86
CA LYS A 83 6.29 8.08 12.23
C LYS A 83 4.80 7.90 12.57
N LYS A 84 4.10 7.03 11.85
CA LYS A 84 2.64 6.80 11.95
C LYS A 84 2.34 5.34 12.26
N ARG A 85 1.17 5.12 12.86
CA ARG A 85 0.53 3.81 12.89
C ARG A 85 -0.07 3.56 11.52
N VAL A 86 0.04 2.33 11.04
CA VAL A 86 -0.54 1.90 9.76
C VAL A 86 -1.12 0.50 9.94
N LYS A 87 -2.17 0.21 9.21
CA LYS A 87 -2.66 -1.15 9.02
C LYS A 87 -1.78 -1.81 7.96
N VAL A 88 -1.25 -2.99 8.25
CA VAL A 88 -0.45 -3.75 7.28
C VAL A 88 -1.16 -5.00 6.81
N CYS A 89 -0.87 -5.34 5.57
CA CYS A 89 -1.13 -6.65 4.98
C CYS A 89 0.22 -7.22 4.54
N ILE A 90 0.64 -8.31 5.16
CA ILE A 90 1.91 -8.98 4.89
C ILE A 90 1.60 -10.25 4.13
N VAL A 91 2.02 -10.32 2.88
CA VAL A 91 1.83 -11.48 2.00
C VAL A 91 3.15 -12.23 1.90
N ARG A 92 3.15 -13.49 2.33
CA ARG A 92 4.28 -14.41 2.20
C ARG A 92 3.99 -15.44 1.12
N ASN A 93 4.86 -15.54 0.17
CA ASN A 93 4.86 -16.62 -0.79
C ASN A 93 5.78 -17.73 -0.28
N LEU A 94 5.27 -18.95 -0.26
CA LEU A 94 6.00 -20.14 0.17
C LEU A 94 6.41 -20.96 -1.04
N GLU A 95 7.57 -21.60 -0.96
CA GLU A 95 8.03 -22.62 -1.88
C GLU A 95 8.65 -23.76 -1.07
N ASN A 96 8.10 -24.96 -1.23
CA ASN A 96 8.49 -26.11 -0.39
C ASN A 96 8.41 -25.81 1.12
N GLN A 97 7.31 -25.18 1.56
CA GLN A 97 7.06 -24.76 2.94
C GLN A 97 8.07 -23.72 3.50
N LYS A 98 8.94 -23.18 2.67
CA LYS A 98 9.88 -22.11 3.05
C LYS A 98 9.42 -20.79 2.48
N VAL A 99 9.63 -19.71 3.24
CA VAL A 99 9.32 -18.35 2.76
C VAL A 99 10.27 -18.01 1.61
N LYS A 100 9.71 -17.88 0.40
CA LYS A 100 10.43 -17.48 -0.81
C LYS A 100 10.58 -15.97 -0.89
N ASP A 101 9.46 -15.25 -0.73
CA ASP A 101 9.43 -13.80 -0.68
C ASP A 101 8.37 -13.30 0.31
N THR A 102 8.49 -12.04 0.70
CA THR A 102 7.52 -11.36 1.55
C THR A 102 7.25 -9.98 0.98
N LYS A 103 5.98 -9.63 0.80
CA LYS A 103 5.55 -8.30 0.36
C LYS A 103 4.72 -7.66 1.45
N ILE A 104 5.00 -6.40 1.75
CA ILE A 104 4.34 -5.65 2.81
C ILE A 104 3.57 -4.50 2.19
N PHE A 105 2.26 -4.55 2.34
CA PHE A 105 1.35 -3.49 1.95
C PHE A 105 0.84 -2.78 3.20
N PHE A 106 0.44 -1.52 3.06
CA PHE A 106 -0.11 -0.77 4.18
C PHE A 106 -1.26 0.13 3.75
N SER A 107 -2.11 0.44 4.72
CA SER A 107 -3.12 1.51 4.64
C SER A 107 -2.93 2.49 5.79
N THR A 108 -3.16 3.77 5.53
CA THR A 108 -3.25 4.79 6.58
C THR A 108 -4.55 4.69 7.36
N LYS A 109 -5.58 4.07 6.80
CA LYS A 109 -6.83 3.74 7.47
C LYS A 109 -6.64 2.51 8.34
N LEU A 110 -6.71 2.68 9.67
CA LEU A 110 -6.32 1.63 10.62
C LEU A 110 -7.35 0.51 10.76
N ASP A 111 -8.61 0.78 10.47
CA ASP A 111 -9.73 -0.14 10.49
C ASP A 111 -9.97 -0.84 9.14
N GLU A 112 -9.10 -0.61 8.14
CA GLU A 112 -9.18 -1.25 6.83
C GLU A 112 -8.98 -2.78 6.96
N ASP A 113 -9.74 -3.53 6.18
CA ASP A 113 -9.54 -4.97 6.09
C ASP A 113 -8.21 -5.32 5.40
N GLY A 114 -7.49 -6.31 5.96
CA GLY A 114 -6.18 -6.70 5.43
C GLY A 114 -6.23 -7.21 3.99
N MET A 115 -7.26 -8.00 3.64
CA MET A 115 -7.45 -8.50 2.27
C MET A 115 -7.81 -7.38 1.31
N ASN A 116 -8.60 -6.39 1.78
CA ASN A 116 -8.94 -5.24 0.98
C ASN A 116 -7.71 -4.39 0.63
N ILE A 117 -6.76 -4.21 1.57
CA ILE A 117 -5.47 -3.54 1.29
C ILE A 117 -4.74 -4.21 0.11
N TRP A 118 -4.66 -5.53 0.12
CA TRP A 118 -4.01 -6.28 -0.97
C TRP A 118 -4.77 -6.14 -2.28
N THR A 119 -6.08 -6.25 -2.25
CA THR A 119 -6.97 -6.11 -3.42
C THR A 119 -6.85 -4.72 -4.04
N ILE A 120 -6.95 -3.65 -3.23
CA ILE A 120 -6.78 -2.27 -3.70
C ILE A 120 -5.42 -2.09 -4.37
N PHE A 121 -4.35 -2.59 -3.75
CA PHE A 121 -3.02 -2.47 -4.35
C PHE A 121 -2.90 -3.21 -5.69
N ARG A 122 -3.54 -4.37 -5.84
CA ARG A 122 -3.56 -5.11 -7.12
C ARG A 122 -4.26 -4.33 -8.22
N HIS A 123 -5.26 -3.53 -7.92
CA HIS A 123 -5.93 -2.67 -8.88
C HIS A 123 -5.01 -1.58 -9.47
N ARG A 124 -3.83 -1.34 -8.89
CA ARG A 124 -2.83 -0.43 -9.47
C ARG A 124 -2.49 -0.77 -10.92
N PHE A 125 -2.51 -2.03 -11.31
CA PHE A 125 -2.27 -2.45 -12.69
C PHE A 125 -3.30 -1.90 -13.68
N GLN A 126 -4.48 -1.50 -13.21
CA GLN A 126 -5.48 -0.85 -14.06
C GLN A 126 -4.96 0.47 -14.66
N ILE A 127 -4.07 1.17 -13.97
CA ILE A 127 -3.41 2.38 -14.46
C ILE A 127 -2.56 2.06 -15.70
N GLU A 128 -1.85 0.94 -15.67
CA GLU A 128 -0.99 0.50 -16.78
C GLU A 128 -1.85 0.13 -18.00
N PHE A 129 -2.97 -0.55 -17.78
CA PHE A 129 -3.94 -0.85 -18.84
C PHE A 129 -4.59 0.42 -19.40
N LEU A 130 -4.96 1.37 -18.54
CA LEU A 130 -5.51 2.66 -18.98
C LEU A 130 -4.54 3.39 -19.93
N TYR A 131 -3.27 3.50 -19.56
CA TYR A 131 -2.27 4.13 -20.40
C TYR A 131 -2.00 3.36 -21.69
N ARG A 132 -1.97 2.04 -21.64
CA ARG A 132 -1.84 1.21 -22.85
C ARG A 132 -2.99 1.47 -23.80
N ASP A 133 -4.22 1.39 -23.32
CA ASP A 133 -5.43 1.58 -24.11
C ASP A 133 -5.49 3.01 -24.68
N ALA A 134 -5.11 4.02 -23.87
CA ALA A 134 -5.04 5.41 -24.33
C ALA A 134 -4.01 5.61 -25.46
N LYS A 135 -2.85 4.96 -25.37
CA LYS A 135 -1.84 5.01 -26.43
C LYS A 135 -2.28 4.32 -27.71
N GLN A 136 -2.96 3.17 -27.59
CA GLN A 136 -3.36 2.35 -28.73
C GLN A 136 -4.60 2.89 -29.44
N HIS A 137 -5.59 3.42 -28.69
CA HIS A 137 -6.91 3.68 -29.22
C HIS A 137 -7.33 5.15 -29.25
N THR A 138 -6.76 6.00 -28.38
CA THR A 138 -7.14 7.42 -28.30
C THR A 138 -6.01 8.40 -28.59
N GLY A 139 -4.90 7.90 -29.11
CA GLY A 139 -3.80 8.74 -29.61
C GLY A 139 -3.04 9.51 -28.54
N LEU A 140 -2.95 9.00 -27.29
CA LEU A 140 -2.28 9.68 -26.19
C LEU A 140 -0.86 10.15 -26.52
N ASN A 141 -0.13 9.40 -27.36
CA ASN A 141 1.24 9.71 -27.79
C ASN A 141 1.32 10.62 -29.02
N ASN A 142 0.20 10.97 -29.64
CA ASN A 142 0.17 11.67 -30.93
C ASN A 142 0.12 13.20 -30.78
N CYS A 143 0.25 13.72 -29.57
CA CYS A 143 0.23 15.15 -29.33
C CYS A 143 1.52 15.81 -29.81
N GLN A 144 1.40 16.78 -30.71
CA GLN A 144 2.51 17.59 -31.18
C GLN A 144 2.53 19.00 -30.57
N ALA A 145 1.61 19.29 -29.65
CA ALA A 145 1.55 20.59 -28.99
C ALA A 145 2.74 20.80 -28.06
N ARG A 146 3.23 22.04 -28.01
CA ARG A 146 4.29 22.49 -27.08
C ARG A 146 3.73 23.38 -25.95
N ASP A 147 2.51 23.84 -26.09
CA ASP A 147 1.81 24.65 -25.12
C ASP A 147 1.21 23.77 -24.02
N GLU A 148 1.39 24.16 -22.76
CA GLU A 148 0.99 23.38 -21.60
C GLU A 148 -0.52 23.13 -21.56
N ASN A 149 -1.33 24.13 -21.84
CA ASN A 149 -2.80 23.98 -21.82
C ASN A 149 -3.30 23.02 -22.91
N LYS A 150 -2.68 23.07 -24.08
CA LYS A 150 -2.99 22.13 -25.18
C LYS A 150 -2.56 20.70 -24.83
N LEU A 151 -1.42 20.52 -24.17
CA LEU A 151 -0.98 19.23 -23.65
C LEU A 151 -1.97 18.68 -22.63
N HIS A 152 -2.34 19.48 -21.64
CA HIS A 152 -3.35 19.10 -20.62
C HIS A 152 -4.69 18.73 -21.26
N PHE A 153 -5.16 19.52 -22.20
CA PHE A 153 -6.40 19.22 -22.91
C PHE A 153 -6.31 17.88 -23.66
N HIS A 154 -5.24 17.66 -24.41
CA HIS A 154 -5.03 16.43 -25.17
C HIS A 154 -5.00 15.19 -24.25
N PHE A 155 -4.19 15.21 -23.19
CA PHE A 155 -4.06 14.09 -22.28
C PHE A 155 -5.39 13.80 -21.57
N ASN A 156 -6.07 14.83 -21.06
CA ASN A 156 -7.35 14.67 -20.37
C ASN A 156 -8.42 14.12 -21.33
N THR A 157 -8.48 14.60 -22.56
CA THR A 157 -9.45 14.12 -23.57
C THR A 157 -9.17 12.65 -23.92
N SER A 158 -7.91 12.28 -24.17
CA SER A 158 -7.53 10.91 -24.48
C SER A 158 -7.89 9.93 -23.36
N LEU A 159 -7.59 10.27 -22.10
CA LEU A 159 -7.92 9.43 -20.94
C LEU A 159 -9.44 9.37 -20.69
N THR A 160 -10.15 10.49 -20.88
CA THR A 160 -11.62 10.54 -20.76
C THR A 160 -12.28 9.66 -21.81
N ALA A 161 -11.80 9.66 -23.05
CA ALA A 161 -12.32 8.81 -24.11
C ALA A 161 -12.20 7.32 -23.78
N VAL A 162 -11.05 6.87 -23.20
CA VAL A 162 -10.89 5.49 -22.72
C VAL A 162 -11.90 5.16 -21.62
N ASN A 163 -12.08 6.07 -20.65
CA ASN A 163 -13.02 5.86 -19.55
C ASN A 163 -14.46 5.76 -20.06
N LEU A 164 -14.88 6.63 -20.97
CA LEU A 164 -16.20 6.57 -21.58
C LEU A 164 -16.42 5.25 -22.32
N ALA A 165 -15.45 4.81 -23.13
CA ALA A 165 -15.53 3.53 -23.82
C ALA A 165 -15.71 2.34 -22.86
N LYS A 166 -15.06 2.38 -21.68
CA LYS A 166 -15.18 1.31 -20.67
C LYS A 166 -16.51 1.32 -19.91
N VAL A 167 -17.18 2.46 -19.84
CA VAL A 167 -18.50 2.56 -19.17
C VAL A 167 -19.64 2.13 -20.10
N THR A 168 -19.45 2.24 -21.42
CA THR A 168 -20.45 1.90 -22.43
C THR A 168 -20.43 0.44 -22.88
N HIS A 169 -19.43 -0.33 -22.47
CA HIS A 169 -19.29 -1.77 -22.68
C HIS A 169 -19.46 -2.56 -21.39
#